data_4d48f0141eebd7cfd8f500a566ee7fd0
#
_entry.id   4d48f0141eebd7cfd8f500a566ee7fd0
#
_cell.length_a   1.000
_cell.length_b   1.000
_cell.length_c   1.000
_cell.angle_alpha   90.00
_cell.angle_beta   90.00
_cell.angle_gamma   90.00
#
_symmetry.space_group_name_H-M   'P 1'
#
loop_
_entity.id
_entity.type
_entity.pdbx_description
1 polymer ?
#
loop_
_entity_poly.entity_id
_entity_poly.type
_entity_poly.pdbx_seq_one_letter_code
_entity_poly.pdbx_strand_id
1 'polypeptide(L)'
;LERQYPAHDKRLIWCTDYAAAIDRLRADGICNLLALTGVKTIAKLRPYWEQTPCWFRILNRKESLSLAESDGFPKERIIFFHEGEDEKKLLDQLHPDAVLTKESGESGYFKEKVEAAQACGIPVYVIQRPPLPDSFTFVQGMEGLRKAIERLAPGFFPLRSGFTTGTCATAAAKAALVALLN
;
A
#
# COMPACT_ATOMS: atom_id res chain seq x y z
N LEU A 1 -5.94 -8.42 9.06
CA LEU A 1 -5.36 -7.22 9.67
C LEU A 1 -5.68 -6.00 8.81
N GLU A 2 -6.31 -5.01 9.40
CA GLU A 2 -6.53 -3.74 8.74
C GLU A 2 -5.21 -2.97 8.67
N ARG A 3 -4.88 -2.46 7.48
CA ARG A 3 -3.76 -1.56 7.29
C ARG A 3 -4.25 -0.13 7.45
N GLN A 4 -3.43 0.73 7.99
CA GLN A 4 -3.71 2.16 7.96
C GLN A 4 -3.53 2.66 6.52
N TYR A 5 -4.56 3.30 5.99
CA TYR A 5 -4.56 3.93 4.68
C TYR A 5 -4.59 5.45 4.85
N PRO A 6 -4.00 6.19 3.91
CA PRO A 6 -4.06 7.64 3.96
C PRO A 6 -5.51 8.12 3.81
N ALA A 7 -5.82 9.24 4.44
CA ALA A 7 -7.08 9.94 4.20
C ALA A 7 -7.17 10.36 2.73
N HIS A 8 -8.38 10.35 2.17
CA HIS A 8 -8.60 10.82 0.80
C HIS A 8 -8.28 12.31 0.70
N ASP A 9 -7.18 12.63 0.03
CA ASP A 9 -6.76 14.00 -0.26
C ASP A 9 -7.44 14.47 -1.55
N LYS A 10 -8.13 15.61 -1.48
CA LYS A 10 -8.82 16.23 -2.63
C LYS A 10 -7.89 16.71 -3.73
N ARG A 11 -6.60 16.84 -3.45
CA ARG A 11 -5.56 17.19 -4.42
C ARG A 11 -5.15 16.02 -5.31
N LEU A 12 -5.59 14.80 -4.97
CA LEU A 12 -5.32 13.58 -5.73
C LEU A 12 -6.53 13.21 -6.60
N ILE A 13 -6.26 12.61 -7.73
CA ILE A 13 -7.30 12.14 -8.67
C ILE A 13 -7.58 10.67 -8.35
N TRP A 14 -8.67 10.42 -7.66
CA TRP A 14 -9.05 9.10 -7.22
C TRP A 14 -9.85 8.36 -8.31
N CYS A 15 -9.40 7.17 -8.66
CA CYS A 15 -10.02 6.28 -9.65
C CYS A 15 -10.47 4.99 -9.00
N THR A 16 -11.67 4.54 -9.29
CA THR A 16 -12.25 3.32 -8.70
C THR A 16 -11.49 2.06 -9.08
N ASP A 17 -10.98 2.04 -10.31
CA ASP A 17 -10.24 0.90 -10.87
C ASP A 17 -9.30 1.35 -12.00
N TYR A 18 -8.65 0.39 -12.66
CA TYR A 18 -7.71 0.66 -13.75
C TYR A 18 -8.39 1.16 -15.03
N ALA A 19 -9.62 0.72 -15.30
CA ALA A 19 -10.37 1.18 -16.48
C ALA A 19 -10.74 2.65 -16.33
N ALA A 20 -11.30 3.02 -15.18
CA ALA A 20 -11.60 4.42 -14.85
C ALA A 20 -10.34 5.31 -14.87
N ALA A 21 -9.19 4.77 -14.43
CA ALA A 21 -7.93 5.51 -14.50
C ALA A 21 -7.48 5.73 -15.95
N ILE A 22 -7.57 4.73 -16.81
CA ILE A 22 -7.21 4.85 -18.24
C ILE A 22 -8.08 5.91 -18.92
N ASP A 23 -9.40 5.84 -18.71
CA ASP A 23 -10.33 6.79 -19.29
C ASP A 23 -10.04 8.22 -18.82
N ARG A 24 -9.74 8.37 -17.54
CA ARG A 24 -9.41 9.67 -16.96
C ARG A 24 -8.06 10.20 -17.48
N LEU A 25 -7.03 9.39 -17.55
CA LEU A 25 -5.71 9.76 -18.08
C LEU A 25 -5.82 10.23 -19.55
N ARG A 26 -6.65 9.55 -20.36
CA ARG A 26 -6.92 9.95 -21.75
C ARG A 26 -7.68 11.26 -21.83
N ALA A 27 -8.72 11.41 -21.02
CA ALA A 27 -9.52 12.64 -20.98
C ALA A 27 -8.70 13.87 -20.56
N ASP A 28 -7.75 13.68 -19.66
CA ASP A 28 -6.86 14.73 -19.18
C ASP A 28 -5.64 14.95 -20.11
N GLY A 29 -5.53 14.19 -21.23
CA GLY A 29 -4.49 14.35 -22.24
C GLY A 29 -3.09 13.95 -21.79
N ILE A 30 -2.96 13.02 -20.85
CA ILE A 30 -1.66 12.56 -20.34
C ILE A 30 -0.96 11.74 -21.43
N CYS A 31 0.24 12.19 -21.81
CA CYS A 31 1.03 11.61 -22.91
C CYS A 31 2.30 10.89 -22.45
N ASN A 32 2.73 11.06 -21.18
CA ASN A 32 3.88 10.39 -20.59
C ASN A 32 3.56 10.03 -19.14
N LEU A 33 3.31 8.75 -18.85
CA LEU A 33 2.86 8.28 -17.55
C LEU A 33 3.97 7.56 -16.81
N LEU A 34 4.14 7.85 -15.51
CA LEU A 34 4.92 7.04 -14.59
C LEU A 34 4.00 6.18 -13.72
N ALA A 35 3.97 4.86 -13.96
CA ALA A 35 3.18 3.91 -13.21
C ALA A 35 3.99 3.28 -12.05
N LEU A 36 3.67 3.66 -10.82
CA LEU A 36 4.25 3.17 -9.58
C LEU A 36 3.38 2.07 -8.93
N THR A 37 2.69 1.30 -9.75
CA THR A 37 1.67 0.32 -9.35
C THR A 37 2.20 -1.11 -9.27
N GLY A 38 3.42 -1.35 -9.77
CA GLY A 38 4.11 -2.64 -9.75
C GLY A 38 3.77 -3.55 -10.93
N VAL A 39 4.58 -4.58 -11.14
CA VAL A 39 4.58 -5.44 -12.34
C VAL A 39 3.23 -6.09 -12.65
N LYS A 40 2.48 -6.56 -11.65
CA LYS A 40 1.18 -7.24 -11.85
C LYS A 40 0.10 -6.36 -12.49
N THR A 41 0.38 -5.10 -12.70
CA THR A 41 -0.57 -4.13 -13.25
C THR A 41 -0.24 -3.73 -14.68
N ILE A 42 0.87 -4.20 -15.22
CA ILE A 42 1.26 -4.00 -16.62
C ILE A 42 0.14 -4.48 -17.55
N ALA A 43 -0.32 -5.72 -17.39
CA ALA A 43 -1.42 -6.26 -18.18
C ALA A 43 -2.71 -5.44 -18.07
N LYS A 44 -3.03 -4.90 -16.87
CA LYS A 44 -4.23 -4.08 -16.65
C LYS A 44 -4.17 -2.73 -17.33
N LEU A 45 -2.98 -2.19 -17.52
CA LEU A 45 -2.74 -0.91 -18.18
C LEU A 45 -2.37 -1.06 -19.66
N ARG A 46 -2.40 -2.27 -20.20
CA ARG A 46 -2.09 -2.55 -21.61
C ARG A 46 -2.84 -1.63 -22.59
N PRO A 47 -4.18 -1.42 -22.46
CA PRO A 47 -4.91 -0.55 -23.37
C PRO A 47 -4.41 0.91 -23.41
N TYR A 48 -3.66 1.31 -22.39
CA TYR A 48 -3.05 2.64 -22.31
C TYR A 48 -1.61 2.64 -22.85
N TRP A 49 -0.72 1.79 -22.32
CA TRP A 49 0.70 1.85 -22.64
C TRP A 49 1.06 1.35 -24.05
N GLU A 50 0.19 0.60 -24.73
CA GLU A 50 0.36 0.28 -26.15
C GLU A 50 0.21 1.49 -27.07
N GLN A 51 -0.48 2.53 -26.63
CA GLN A 51 -0.77 3.73 -27.40
C GLN A 51 -0.05 4.98 -26.88
N THR A 52 0.38 4.95 -25.63
CA THR A 52 0.91 6.13 -24.93
C THR A 52 2.18 5.76 -24.17
N PRO A 53 3.24 6.59 -24.22
CA PRO A 53 4.44 6.41 -23.42
C PRO A 53 4.12 6.20 -21.94
N CYS A 54 4.62 5.09 -21.40
CA CYS A 54 4.39 4.72 -20.01
C CYS A 54 5.62 4.03 -19.43
N TRP A 55 6.08 4.49 -18.30
CA TRP A 55 7.16 3.89 -17.52
C TRP A 55 6.58 3.08 -16.38
N PHE A 56 7.11 1.88 -16.12
CA PHE A 56 6.73 1.09 -14.95
C PHE A 56 7.90 0.92 -14.01
N ARG A 57 7.68 1.26 -12.73
CA ARG A 57 8.64 0.92 -11.69
C ARG A 57 8.26 -0.41 -11.04
N ILE A 58 9.19 -1.36 -11.10
CA ILE A 58 9.01 -2.72 -10.59
C ILE A 58 10.17 -3.11 -9.68
N LEU A 59 9.98 -4.18 -8.89
CA LEU A 59 11.07 -4.75 -8.10
C LEU A 59 12.08 -5.44 -9.02
N ASN A 60 13.38 -5.28 -8.74
CA ASN A 60 14.45 -5.95 -9.46
C ASN A 60 14.52 -7.44 -9.07
N ARG A 61 13.61 -8.24 -9.64
CA ARG A 61 13.50 -9.68 -9.43
C ARG A 61 13.28 -10.37 -10.77
N LYS A 62 13.82 -11.59 -10.92
CA LYS A 62 13.65 -12.38 -12.17
C LYS A 62 12.17 -12.58 -12.49
N GLU A 63 11.35 -12.89 -11.50
CA GLU A 63 9.91 -13.11 -11.68
C GLU A 63 9.18 -11.85 -12.18
N SER A 64 9.62 -10.67 -11.70
CA SER A 64 9.05 -9.40 -12.17
C SER A 64 9.40 -9.12 -13.62
N LEU A 65 10.65 -9.38 -14.01
CA LEU A 65 11.08 -9.23 -15.40
C LEU A 65 10.37 -10.22 -16.31
N SER A 66 10.32 -11.50 -15.95
CA SER A 66 9.64 -12.53 -16.74
C SER A 66 8.15 -12.20 -16.92
N LEU A 67 7.49 -11.65 -15.89
CA LEU A 67 6.08 -11.24 -16.00
C LEU A 67 5.91 -10.05 -16.95
N ALA A 68 6.77 -9.03 -16.85
CA ALA A 68 6.73 -7.89 -17.76
C ALA A 68 6.97 -8.30 -19.21
N GLU A 69 7.92 -9.22 -19.45
CA GLU A 69 8.20 -9.80 -20.78
C GLU A 69 7.00 -10.59 -21.31
N SER A 70 6.38 -11.43 -20.49
CA SER A 70 5.20 -12.20 -20.89
C SER A 70 4.01 -11.31 -21.24
N ASP A 71 3.92 -10.15 -20.60
CA ASP A 71 2.94 -9.12 -20.93
C ASP A 71 3.31 -8.30 -22.17
N GLY A 72 4.48 -8.52 -22.76
CA GLY A 72 4.96 -7.80 -23.96
C GLY A 72 5.37 -6.36 -23.67
N PHE A 73 5.65 -6.00 -22.42
CA PHE A 73 6.03 -4.63 -22.06
C PHE A 73 7.49 -4.35 -22.45
N PRO A 74 7.79 -3.17 -23.04
CA PRO A 74 9.14 -2.79 -23.47
C PRO A 74 10.11 -2.70 -22.30
N LYS A 75 11.23 -3.42 -22.39
CA LYS A 75 12.26 -3.47 -21.33
C LYS A 75 12.88 -2.10 -21.04
N GLU A 76 13.06 -1.29 -22.06
CA GLU A 76 13.63 0.06 -21.97
C GLU A 76 12.78 1.06 -21.20
N ARG A 77 11.51 0.71 -20.93
CA ARG A 77 10.58 1.50 -20.12
C ARG A 77 10.35 0.95 -18.73
N ILE A 78 11.16 -0.04 -18.33
CA ILE A 78 11.17 -0.59 -16.98
C ILE A 78 12.19 0.17 -16.12
N ILE A 79 11.76 0.57 -14.93
CA ILE A 79 12.59 1.18 -13.91
C ILE A 79 12.61 0.24 -12.71
N PHE A 80 13.76 0.01 -12.12
CA PHE A 80 13.86 -0.79 -10.91
C PHE A 80 13.70 0.08 -9.66
N PHE A 81 12.91 -0.43 -8.73
CA PHE A 81 12.79 0.18 -7.41
C PHE A 81 14.05 -0.13 -6.58
N HIS A 82 14.61 0.91 -5.99
CA HIS A 82 15.67 0.82 -4.99
C HIS A 82 15.18 1.47 -3.70
N GLU A 83 15.39 0.80 -2.58
CA GLU A 83 15.02 1.34 -1.27
C GLU A 83 15.89 2.57 -0.94
N GLY A 84 15.24 3.64 -0.46
CA GLY A 84 15.91 4.90 -0.15
C GLY A 84 16.21 5.78 -1.37
N GLU A 85 15.72 5.42 -2.56
CA GLU A 85 15.85 6.27 -3.76
C GLU A 85 15.03 7.57 -3.60
N ASP A 86 15.61 8.67 -4.05
CA ASP A 86 14.93 9.96 -4.09
C ASP A 86 13.87 9.98 -5.20
N GLU A 87 12.60 9.94 -4.80
CA GLU A 87 11.45 9.98 -5.71
C GLU A 87 11.47 11.23 -6.61
N LYS A 88 11.91 12.37 -6.09
CA LYS A 88 11.99 13.62 -6.85
C LYS A 88 13.00 13.52 -7.98
N LYS A 89 14.18 12.92 -7.71
CA LYS A 89 15.20 12.72 -8.73
C LYS A 89 14.70 11.88 -9.90
N LEU A 90 13.91 10.84 -9.61
CA LEU A 90 13.28 10.02 -10.65
C LEU A 90 12.30 10.85 -11.51
N LEU A 91 11.48 11.68 -10.88
CA LEU A 91 10.55 12.56 -11.58
C LEU A 91 11.27 13.61 -12.44
N ASP A 92 12.35 14.17 -11.92
CA ASP A 92 13.20 15.14 -12.65
C ASP A 92 13.94 14.51 -13.84
N GLN A 93 14.17 13.19 -13.84
CA GLN A 93 14.80 12.47 -14.96
C GLN A 93 13.81 12.08 -16.05
N LEU A 94 12.61 11.68 -15.66
CA LEU A 94 11.62 11.13 -16.60
C LEU A 94 10.65 12.18 -17.14
N HIS A 95 10.51 13.30 -16.44
CA HIS A 95 9.56 14.37 -16.76
C HIS A 95 8.16 13.82 -17.11
N PRO A 96 7.53 12.98 -16.26
CA PRO A 96 6.21 12.45 -16.57
C PRO A 96 5.14 13.54 -16.47
N ASP A 97 4.12 13.47 -17.33
CA ASP A 97 2.95 14.34 -17.24
C ASP A 97 2.08 13.99 -16.04
N ALA A 98 2.13 12.74 -15.59
CA ALA A 98 1.38 12.25 -14.44
C ALA A 98 2.05 11.04 -13.76
N VAL A 99 1.73 10.85 -12.48
CA VAL A 99 2.07 9.66 -11.72
C VAL A 99 0.80 8.86 -11.44
N LEU A 100 0.83 7.55 -11.69
CA LEU A 100 -0.21 6.62 -11.28
C LEU A 100 0.28 5.73 -10.15
N THR A 101 -0.42 5.72 -9.03
CA THR A 101 -0.12 4.86 -7.88
C THR A 101 -1.37 4.13 -7.40
N LYS A 102 -1.23 3.27 -6.39
CA LYS A 102 -2.35 2.59 -5.71
C LYS A 102 -2.50 3.13 -4.32
N GLU A 103 -3.72 3.17 -3.83
CA GLU A 103 -3.99 3.37 -2.42
C GLU A 103 -3.28 2.27 -1.62
N SER A 104 -2.20 2.62 -0.94
CA SER A 104 -1.37 1.71 -0.16
C SER A 104 -0.97 2.38 1.15
N GLY A 105 -0.70 1.55 2.18
CA GLY A 105 -0.17 2.03 3.45
C GLY A 105 1.34 2.33 3.37
N GLU A 106 1.96 2.53 4.52
CA GLU A 106 3.38 2.85 4.68
C GLU A 106 4.30 1.90 3.90
N SER A 107 4.03 0.59 3.94
CA SER A 107 4.82 -0.41 3.20
C SER A 107 4.83 -0.25 1.68
N GLY A 108 3.96 0.60 1.15
CA GLY A 108 3.88 0.92 -0.29
C GLY A 108 4.51 2.25 -0.65
N TYR A 109 5.11 2.95 0.32
CA TYR A 109 5.72 4.28 0.12
C TYR A 109 4.74 5.26 -0.56
N PHE A 110 3.46 5.22 -0.14
CA PHE A 110 2.42 6.03 -0.78
C PHE A 110 2.66 7.52 -0.53
N LYS A 111 2.97 7.87 0.71
CA LYS A 111 3.19 9.25 1.13
C LYS A 111 4.36 9.88 0.37
N GLU A 112 5.48 9.21 0.32
CA GLU A 112 6.71 9.67 -0.34
C GLU A 112 6.48 9.94 -1.83
N LYS A 113 5.79 9.04 -2.52
CA LYS A 113 5.44 9.18 -3.94
C LYS A 113 4.55 10.39 -4.20
N VAL A 114 3.53 10.57 -3.36
CA VAL A 114 2.58 11.67 -3.47
C VAL A 114 3.26 13.00 -3.18
N GLU A 115 4.02 13.10 -2.10
CA GLU A 115 4.72 14.33 -1.70
C GLU A 115 5.74 14.76 -2.76
N ALA A 116 6.51 13.80 -3.30
CA ALA A 116 7.47 14.09 -4.37
C ALA A 116 6.78 14.61 -5.64
N ALA A 117 5.72 13.95 -6.09
CA ALA A 117 4.98 14.37 -7.27
C ALA A 117 4.33 15.75 -7.07
N GLN A 118 3.73 16.00 -5.91
CA GLN A 118 3.14 17.30 -5.58
C GLN A 118 4.20 18.41 -5.52
N ALA A 119 5.40 18.13 -4.98
CA ALA A 119 6.50 19.09 -4.95
C ALA A 119 6.99 19.47 -6.36
N CYS A 120 6.85 18.55 -7.33
CA CYS A 120 7.18 18.79 -8.74
C CYS A 120 5.98 19.34 -9.55
N GLY A 121 4.82 19.57 -8.92
CA GLY A 121 3.60 20.01 -9.61
C GLY A 121 2.99 18.98 -10.56
N ILE A 122 3.32 17.70 -10.38
CA ILE A 122 2.87 16.60 -11.23
C ILE A 122 1.56 16.02 -10.65
N PRO A 123 0.48 15.89 -11.42
CA PRO A 123 -0.78 15.30 -10.98
C PRO A 123 -0.61 13.82 -10.63
N VAL A 124 -1.27 13.41 -9.55
CA VAL A 124 -1.22 12.02 -9.05
C VAL A 124 -2.60 11.38 -9.16
N TYR A 125 -2.65 10.29 -9.92
CA TYR A 125 -3.81 9.41 -10.06
C TYR A 125 -3.65 8.24 -9.10
N VAL A 126 -4.71 7.94 -8.36
CA VAL A 126 -4.67 6.92 -7.32
C VAL A 126 -5.75 5.88 -7.57
N ILE A 127 -5.34 4.64 -7.81
CA ILE A 127 -6.27 3.52 -7.84
C ILE A 127 -6.74 3.22 -6.43
N GLN A 128 -8.03 3.38 -6.20
CA GLN A 128 -8.66 3.07 -4.93
C GLN A 128 -8.52 1.58 -4.60
N ARG A 129 -8.45 1.28 -3.31
CA ARG A 129 -8.56 -0.08 -2.85
C ARG A 129 -9.99 -0.60 -3.11
N PRO A 130 -10.16 -1.79 -3.70
CA PRO A 130 -11.48 -2.39 -3.80
C PRO A 130 -12.14 -2.51 -2.43
N PRO A 131 -13.45 -2.23 -2.31
CA PRO A 131 -14.17 -2.46 -1.08
C PRO A 131 -14.05 -3.93 -0.67
N LEU A 132 -13.85 -4.17 0.62
CA LEU A 132 -13.86 -5.54 1.13
C LEU A 132 -15.29 -6.02 1.28
N PRO A 133 -15.56 -7.31 1.06
CA PRO A 133 -16.88 -7.90 1.30
C PRO A 133 -17.37 -7.65 2.75
N ASP A 134 -18.65 -7.38 2.93
CA ASP A 134 -19.25 -7.15 4.26
C ASP A 134 -19.07 -8.32 5.22
N SER A 135 -18.86 -9.54 4.67
CA SER A 135 -18.57 -10.75 5.43
C SER A 135 -17.19 -10.75 6.09
N PHE A 136 -16.30 -9.80 5.74
CA PHE A 136 -14.97 -9.74 6.32
C PHE A 136 -15.00 -9.05 7.68
N THR A 137 -14.38 -9.70 8.66
CA THR A 137 -14.18 -9.11 9.99
C THR A 137 -12.89 -8.30 10.00
N PHE A 138 -13.02 -7.01 10.24
CA PHE A 138 -11.87 -6.11 10.40
C PHE A 138 -11.26 -6.28 11.79
N VAL A 139 -9.95 -6.39 11.83
CA VAL A 139 -9.20 -6.49 13.08
C VAL A 139 -7.97 -5.58 13.03
N GLN A 140 -7.70 -4.88 14.12
CA GLN A 140 -6.54 -4.01 14.25
C GLN A 140 -5.48 -4.65 15.15
N GLY A 141 -4.26 -4.71 14.66
CA GLY A 141 -3.12 -5.23 15.39
C GLY A 141 -3.24 -6.71 15.77
N MET A 142 -2.23 -7.19 16.45
CA MET A 142 -2.17 -8.59 16.89
C MET A 142 -3.21 -8.93 17.97
N GLU A 143 -3.52 -7.98 18.83
CA GLU A 143 -4.51 -8.18 19.88
C GLU A 143 -5.93 -8.31 19.30
N GLY A 144 -6.30 -7.48 18.32
CA GLY A 144 -7.58 -7.60 17.63
C GLY A 144 -7.70 -8.92 16.87
N LEU A 145 -6.62 -9.36 16.21
CA LEU A 145 -6.58 -10.65 15.54
C LEU A 145 -6.77 -11.80 16.54
N ARG A 146 -6.06 -11.77 17.67
CA ARG A 146 -6.18 -12.77 18.72
C ARG A 146 -7.60 -12.87 19.25
N LYS A 147 -8.23 -11.75 19.60
CA LYS A 147 -9.63 -11.71 20.07
C LYS A 147 -10.61 -12.26 19.03
N ALA A 148 -10.39 -11.94 17.75
CA ALA A 148 -11.23 -12.45 16.68
C ALA A 148 -11.10 -13.97 16.52
N ILE A 149 -9.88 -14.51 16.57
CA ILE A 149 -9.62 -15.96 16.50
C ILE A 149 -10.22 -16.66 17.73
N GLU A 150 -10.02 -16.14 18.93
CA GLU A 150 -10.55 -16.76 20.16
C GLU A 150 -12.08 -16.79 20.15
N ARG A 151 -12.74 -15.78 19.57
CA ARG A 151 -14.20 -15.76 19.40
C ARG A 151 -14.69 -16.79 18.39
N LEU A 152 -13.96 -17.02 17.31
CA LEU A 152 -14.33 -17.96 16.24
C LEU A 152 -13.95 -19.40 16.55
N ALA A 153 -12.88 -19.60 17.30
CA ALA A 153 -12.34 -20.89 17.72
C ALA A 153 -11.87 -20.80 19.18
N PRO A 154 -12.80 -20.90 20.14
CA PRO A 154 -12.46 -20.84 21.56
C PRO A 154 -11.41 -21.89 21.92
N GLY A 155 -10.37 -21.49 22.67
CA GLY A 155 -9.27 -22.37 23.06
C GLY A 155 -8.21 -22.60 21.97
N PHE A 156 -8.29 -21.90 20.83
CA PHE A 156 -7.27 -22.00 19.77
C PHE A 156 -5.87 -21.60 20.27
N PHE A 157 -5.78 -20.60 21.13
CA PHE A 157 -4.54 -20.24 21.77
C PHE A 157 -4.40 -20.99 23.09
N PRO A 158 -3.33 -21.76 23.28
CA PRO A 158 -3.09 -22.38 24.58
C PRO A 158 -2.96 -21.31 25.67
N LEU A 159 -3.50 -21.59 26.84
CA LEU A 159 -3.32 -20.74 28.01
C LEU A 159 -1.83 -20.41 28.15
N ARG A 160 -1.47 -19.15 28.17
CA ARG A 160 -0.08 -18.74 28.40
C ARG A 160 0.31 -19.15 29.80
N SER A 161 1.16 -20.15 29.89
CA SER A 161 1.90 -20.44 31.14
C SER A 161 2.89 -19.27 31.31
N GLY A 162 2.71 -18.48 32.37
CA GLY A 162 3.65 -17.38 32.66
C GLY A 162 3.06 -16.23 33.45
N PHE A 163 1.80 -15.85 33.20
CA PHE A 163 1.05 -15.00 34.10
C PHE A 163 0.02 -15.87 34.82
N THR A 164 0.46 -16.56 35.85
CA THR A 164 -0.44 -17.34 36.69
C THR A 164 -1.31 -16.39 37.52
N THR A 165 -2.46 -16.87 37.94
CA THR A 165 -3.32 -16.17 38.90
C THR A 165 -2.52 -15.71 40.14
N GLY A 166 -1.47 -16.44 40.51
CA GLY A 166 -0.54 -16.08 41.57
C GLY A 166 0.26 -14.79 41.27
N THR A 167 0.73 -14.59 40.03
CA THR A 167 1.47 -13.36 39.70
C THR A 167 0.56 -12.12 39.74
N CYS A 168 -0.69 -12.25 39.30
CA CYS A 168 -1.68 -11.18 39.40
C CYS A 168 -2.06 -10.90 40.84
N ALA A 169 -2.23 -11.95 41.65
CA ALA A 169 -2.52 -11.82 43.09
C ALA A 169 -1.35 -11.17 43.84
N THR A 170 -0.11 -11.52 43.52
CA THR A 170 1.09 -10.93 44.13
C THR A 170 1.22 -9.43 43.74
N ALA A 171 0.95 -9.08 42.47
CA ALA A 171 0.97 -7.70 42.03
C ALA A 171 -0.14 -6.86 42.71
N ALA A 172 -1.34 -7.41 42.84
CA ALA A 172 -2.45 -6.75 43.54
C ALA A 172 -2.17 -6.59 45.06
N ALA A 173 -1.64 -7.61 45.70
CA ALA A 173 -1.25 -7.55 47.11
C ALA A 173 -0.15 -6.49 47.35
N LYS A 174 0.86 -6.43 46.46
CA LYS A 174 1.92 -5.42 46.53
C LYS A 174 1.39 -4.01 46.35
N ALA A 175 0.49 -3.82 45.42
CA ALA A 175 -0.15 -2.50 45.18
C ALA A 175 -0.99 -2.07 46.39
N ALA A 176 -1.77 -2.97 46.98
CA ALA A 176 -2.55 -2.71 48.18
C ALA A 176 -1.67 -2.38 49.39
N LEU A 177 -0.56 -3.08 49.57
CA LEU A 177 0.39 -2.81 50.65
C LEU A 177 1.04 -1.43 50.50
N VAL A 178 1.44 -1.05 49.31
CA VAL A 178 2.00 0.28 49.02
C VAL A 178 0.97 1.40 49.30
N ALA A 179 -0.31 1.15 48.96
CA ALA A 179 -1.39 2.12 49.24
C ALA A 179 -1.75 2.25 50.73
N LEU A 180 -1.47 1.20 51.53
CA LEU A 180 -1.72 1.22 52.99
C LEU A 180 -0.58 1.87 53.78
N LEU A 181 0.62 1.94 53.23
CA LEU A 181 1.83 2.46 53.85
C LEU A 181 2.14 3.93 53.50
N ASN A 182 1.37 4.50 52.60
CA ASN A 182 1.39 5.93 52.24
C ASN A 182 0.14 6.65 52.78
#